data_2202a540d9dea0449570c17bf2c6b86e
#
_entry.id   2202a540d9dea0449570c17bf2c6b86e
#
_cell.length_a   1.000
_cell.length_b   1.000
_cell.length_c   1.000
_cell.angle_alpha   90.00
_cell.angle_beta   90.00
_cell.angle_gamma   90.00
#
_symmetry.space_group_name_H-M   'P 1'
#
loop_
_entity.id
_entity.type
_entity.pdbx_description
1 polymer ?
#
loop_
_entity_poly.entity_id
_entity_poly.type
_entity_poly.pdbx_seq_one_letter_code
_entity_poly.pdbx_strand_id
1 'polypeptide(L)'
;APGKNEKAETVEQMQDQLTTFIEEGIESSTTESLNDRAKQTGIAPCSYAALDIAIWDWKAKKAQLPLHQLLQLPRPQVPTSLTLGIIPPDQVKERIRLMLKNTSAKALKIKLGSPQGIEADQQMFAQVIESTQESQLKIRVDANGGWSTQDAIYMMKWLADRGVEYIEQPLEEGQESELQYLYPNRPLPIYIDESCRYADDVGKWADHIDGVNMKLMKCGGITEALHIIQNAKKYGLKTMIGCMSESSVSIAAAAALSGGIDHIDLDSHYNLAPDPATGVHLVDGVTLPDFIPGHGGILKPQYHA
;
A
#
# COMPACT_ATOMS: atom_id res chain seq x y z
N ALA A 1 7.33 -11.19 -2.34
CA ALA A 1 5.93 -10.79 -2.24
C ALA A 1 5.19 -11.27 -3.47
N PRO A 2 4.22 -12.14 -3.34
CA PRO A 2 3.50 -12.63 -4.49
C PRO A 2 2.72 -11.50 -5.13
N GLY A 3 3.01 -11.26 -6.39
CA GLY A 3 2.12 -10.51 -7.25
C GLY A 3 0.80 -11.26 -7.43
N LYS A 4 -0.17 -10.58 -7.97
CA LYS A 4 -1.51 -11.13 -8.22
C LYS A 4 -1.53 -12.21 -9.32
N ASN A 5 -0.41 -12.48 -10.01
CA ASN A 5 -0.35 -13.27 -11.23
C ASN A 5 0.95 -14.08 -11.31
N GLU A 6 1.20 -14.66 -12.47
CA GLU A 6 2.38 -15.43 -12.88
C GLU A 6 3.74 -14.74 -12.65
N LYS A 7 3.74 -13.48 -12.27
CA LYS A 7 4.93 -12.68 -11.90
C LYS A 7 5.26 -12.74 -10.41
N ALA A 8 4.57 -13.59 -9.63
CA ALA A 8 4.88 -13.78 -8.22
C ALA A 8 6.30 -14.35 -8.09
N GLU A 9 7.14 -13.66 -7.32
CA GLU A 9 8.50 -14.10 -7.07
C GLU A 9 8.54 -15.14 -5.96
N THR A 10 9.37 -16.15 -6.14
CA THR A 10 9.70 -17.09 -5.06
C THR A 10 10.79 -16.52 -4.16
N VAL A 11 10.93 -17.06 -2.93
CA VAL A 11 12.00 -16.67 -2.00
C VAL A 11 13.37 -16.95 -2.61
N GLU A 12 13.52 -18.08 -3.29
CA GLU A 12 14.76 -18.49 -3.95
C GLU A 12 15.14 -17.49 -5.06
N GLN A 13 14.19 -17.10 -5.92
CA GLN A 13 14.42 -16.09 -6.95
C GLN A 13 14.83 -14.75 -6.36
N MET A 14 14.18 -14.32 -5.27
CA MET A 14 14.53 -13.08 -4.58
C MET A 14 15.96 -13.13 -4.02
N GLN A 15 16.34 -14.26 -3.41
CA GLN A 15 17.70 -14.46 -2.89
C GLN A 15 18.75 -14.41 -3.99
N ASP A 16 18.53 -15.12 -5.10
CA ASP A 16 19.44 -15.16 -6.23
C ASP A 16 19.61 -13.76 -6.87
N GLN A 17 18.52 -13.06 -7.06
CA GLN A 17 18.55 -11.68 -7.60
C GLN A 17 19.31 -10.73 -6.67
N LEU A 18 19.06 -10.79 -5.35
CA LEU A 18 19.76 -9.96 -4.39
C LEU A 18 21.26 -10.29 -4.31
N THR A 19 21.60 -11.57 -4.30
CA THR A 19 23.00 -12.02 -4.27
C THR A 19 23.74 -11.48 -5.47
N THR A 20 23.23 -11.70 -6.69
CA THR A 20 23.82 -11.17 -7.93
C THR A 20 23.98 -9.66 -7.89
N PHE A 21 22.91 -8.94 -7.49
CA PHE A 21 22.93 -7.48 -7.43
C PHE A 21 23.97 -6.93 -6.43
N ILE A 22 24.16 -7.60 -5.28
CA ILE A 22 25.14 -7.20 -4.26
C ILE A 22 26.57 -7.51 -4.72
N GLU A 23 26.81 -8.67 -5.34
CA GLU A 23 28.13 -9.08 -5.85
C GLU A 23 28.69 -8.12 -6.92
N GLU A 24 27.83 -7.42 -7.65
CA GLU A 24 28.22 -6.35 -8.58
C GLU A 24 28.76 -5.09 -7.86
N GLY A 25 28.71 -5.05 -6.54
CA GLY A 25 29.25 -3.98 -5.68
C GLY A 25 28.20 -2.94 -5.30
N ILE A 26 28.11 -2.64 -4.01
CA ILE A 26 27.19 -1.63 -3.44
C ILE A 26 27.92 -0.61 -2.54
N GLU A 27 29.17 -0.85 -2.17
CA GLU A 27 29.87 -0.19 -1.04
C GLU A 27 30.09 1.31 -1.24
N SER A 28 30.29 1.75 -2.49
CA SER A 28 30.51 3.17 -2.83
C SER A 28 29.28 3.85 -3.46
N SER A 29 28.16 3.14 -3.53
CA SER A 29 26.97 3.62 -4.20
C SER A 29 26.06 4.46 -3.30
N THR A 30 25.36 5.44 -3.88
CA THR A 30 24.26 6.13 -3.21
C THR A 30 22.98 5.33 -3.33
N THR A 31 21.97 5.62 -2.51
CA THR A 31 20.63 5.02 -2.65
C THR A 31 20.01 5.30 -4.02
N GLU A 32 20.23 6.52 -4.54
CA GLU A 32 19.76 6.93 -5.86
C GLU A 32 20.41 6.10 -6.97
N SER A 33 21.74 5.98 -6.96
CA SER A 33 22.44 5.20 -7.99
C SER A 33 22.12 3.71 -7.93
N LEU A 34 21.85 3.16 -6.75
CA LEU A 34 21.40 1.78 -6.58
C LEU A 34 19.97 1.60 -7.11
N ASN A 35 19.08 2.56 -6.86
CA ASN A 35 17.72 2.56 -7.37
C ASN A 35 17.68 2.61 -8.90
N ASP A 36 18.50 3.48 -9.50
CA ASP A 36 18.63 3.57 -10.97
C ASP A 36 19.17 2.27 -11.56
N ARG A 37 20.20 1.68 -10.93
CA ARG A 37 20.76 0.39 -11.36
C ARG A 37 19.72 -0.73 -11.23
N ALA A 38 18.94 -0.76 -10.17
CA ALA A 38 17.89 -1.75 -9.98
C ALA A 38 16.85 -1.71 -11.11
N LYS A 39 16.45 -0.51 -11.54
CA LYS A 39 15.56 -0.32 -12.68
C LYS A 39 16.21 -0.78 -14.01
N GLN A 40 17.49 -0.49 -14.21
CA GLN A 40 18.24 -0.84 -15.43
C GLN A 40 18.49 -2.34 -15.56
N THR A 41 18.81 -3.01 -14.44
CA THR A 41 19.06 -4.48 -14.44
C THR A 41 17.78 -5.29 -14.47
N GLY A 42 16.63 -4.65 -14.16
CA GLY A 42 15.35 -5.34 -14.13
C GLY A 42 15.20 -6.31 -12.96
N ILE A 43 15.99 -6.12 -11.88
CA ILE A 43 15.73 -6.84 -10.63
C ILE A 43 14.29 -6.57 -10.17
N ALA A 44 13.61 -7.59 -9.70
CA ALA A 44 12.24 -7.42 -9.31
C ALA A 44 12.10 -6.43 -8.15
N PRO A 45 11.09 -5.54 -8.18
CA PRO A 45 10.96 -4.47 -7.19
C PRO A 45 10.92 -4.98 -5.75
N CYS A 46 10.24 -6.10 -5.48
CA CYS A 46 10.17 -6.63 -4.12
C CYS A 46 11.51 -7.19 -3.63
N SER A 47 12.34 -7.74 -4.52
CA SER A 47 13.70 -8.16 -4.19
C SER A 47 14.56 -6.95 -3.83
N TYR A 48 14.55 -5.92 -4.68
CA TYR A 48 15.32 -4.71 -4.44
C TYR A 48 14.83 -3.93 -3.21
N ALA A 49 13.52 -3.91 -2.95
CA ALA A 49 12.95 -3.26 -1.76
C ALA A 49 13.56 -3.77 -0.45
N ALA A 50 13.87 -5.06 -0.36
CA ALA A 50 14.52 -5.62 0.83
C ALA A 50 15.90 -4.99 1.08
N LEU A 51 16.69 -4.79 0.02
CA LEU A 51 18.00 -4.15 0.11
C LEU A 51 17.87 -2.65 0.41
N ASP A 52 17.01 -1.95 -0.29
CA ASP A 52 16.81 -0.50 -0.11
C ASP A 52 16.34 -0.18 1.32
N ILE A 53 15.37 -0.94 1.84
CA ILE A 53 14.92 -0.81 3.24
C ILE A 53 16.06 -1.06 4.21
N ALA A 54 16.87 -2.11 3.98
CA ALA A 54 18.02 -2.43 4.85
C ALA A 54 19.07 -1.33 4.84
N ILE A 55 19.36 -0.71 3.69
CA ILE A 55 20.30 0.40 3.57
C ILE A 55 19.80 1.63 4.33
N TRP A 56 18.50 1.98 4.19
CA TRP A 56 17.90 3.09 4.92
C TRP A 56 17.86 2.85 6.44
N ASP A 57 17.57 1.61 6.85
CA ASP A 57 17.63 1.21 8.25
C ASP A 57 19.04 1.36 8.83
N TRP A 58 20.05 0.87 8.09
CA TRP A 58 21.44 1.03 8.47
C TRP A 58 21.87 2.50 8.57
N LYS A 59 21.50 3.34 7.59
CA LYS A 59 21.78 4.79 7.63
C LYS A 59 21.16 5.45 8.86
N ALA A 60 19.92 5.12 9.18
CA ALA A 60 19.19 5.66 10.32
C ALA A 60 19.82 5.19 11.66
N LYS A 61 20.19 3.91 11.76
CA LYS A 61 20.92 3.38 12.91
C LYS A 61 22.28 4.03 13.09
N LYS A 62 23.04 4.24 12.01
CA LYS A 62 24.33 4.92 12.04
C LYS A 62 24.20 6.38 12.49
N ALA A 63 23.14 7.05 12.07
CA ALA A 63 22.83 8.42 12.51
C ALA A 63 22.20 8.49 13.92
N GLN A 64 21.89 7.36 14.55
CA GLN A 64 21.18 7.26 15.83
C GLN A 64 19.80 7.95 15.79
N LEU A 65 19.11 7.91 14.66
CA LEU A 65 17.81 8.52 14.45
C LEU A 65 16.75 7.48 14.04
N PRO A 66 15.49 7.62 14.48
CA PRO A 66 14.37 6.97 13.82
C PRO A 66 14.30 7.36 12.34
N LEU A 67 13.89 6.42 11.48
CA LEU A 67 13.93 6.62 10.03
C LEU A 67 13.16 7.86 9.56
N HIS A 68 11.96 8.13 10.10
CA HIS A 68 11.19 9.33 9.73
C HIS A 68 11.95 10.63 10.01
N GLN A 69 12.76 10.69 11.11
CA GLN A 69 13.58 11.85 11.42
C GLN A 69 14.77 11.99 10.45
N LEU A 70 15.42 10.87 10.10
CA LEU A 70 16.46 10.88 9.08
C LEU A 70 15.94 11.41 7.75
N LEU A 71 14.71 11.06 7.38
CA LEU A 71 14.02 11.49 6.18
C LEU A 71 13.40 12.90 6.31
N GLN A 72 13.52 13.55 7.47
CA GLN A 72 12.91 14.85 7.78
C GLN A 72 11.39 14.88 7.57
N LEU A 73 10.74 13.73 7.82
CA LEU A 73 9.29 13.60 7.74
C LEU A 73 8.64 13.78 9.11
N PRO A 74 7.42 14.32 9.15
CA PRO A 74 6.63 14.35 10.38
C PRO A 74 6.39 12.95 10.93
N ARG A 75 6.06 12.88 12.22
CA ARG A 75 5.58 11.64 12.83
C ARG A 75 4.25 11.21 12.18
N PRO A 76 4.02 9.89 11.95
CA PRO A 76 2.73 9.41 11.45
C PRO A 76 1.55 9.87 12.29
N GLN A 77 0.46 10.32 11.65
CA GLN A 77 -0.74 10.84 12.32
C GLN A 77 -2.03 10.41 11.63
N VAL A 78 -1.97 10.02 10.37
CA VAL A 78 -3.16 9.62 9.59
C VAL A 78 -3.53 8.18 9.92
N PRO A 79 -4.81 7.91 10.28
CA PRO A 79 -5.26 6.56 10.57
C PRO A 79 -5.16 5.63 9.35
N THR A 80 -4.70 4.40 9.60
CA THR A 80 -4.71 3.33 8.61
C THR A 80 -6.12 2.78 8.40
N SER A 81 -6.35 2.19 7.22
CA SER A 81 -7.49 1.28 7.03
C SER A 81 -7.19 -0.09 7.63
N LEU A 82 -8.26 -0.81 7.99
CA LEU A 82 -8.24 -2.27 8.08
C LEU A 82 -8.94 -2.84 6.84
N THR A 83 -8.34 -3.84 6.21
CA THR A 83 -8.80 -4.35 4.91
C THR A 83 -9.70 -5.57 5.06
N LEU A 84 -10.92 -5.47 4.54
CA LEU A 84 -11.83 -6.59 4.32
C LEU A 84 -11.68 -7.08 2.87
N GLY A 85 -11.20 -8.32 2.70
CA GLY A 85 -11.14 -9.00 1.41
C GLY A 85 -12.52 -9.35 0.84
N ILE A 86 -12.56 -9.79 -0.42
CA ILE A 86 -13.79 -10.32 -1.04
C ILE A 86 -14.17 -11.63 -0.33
N ILE A 87 -15.33 -11.66 0.32
CA ILE A 87 -15.88 -12.81 1.04
C ILE A 87 -17.39 -12.95 0.78
N PRO A 88 -17.99 -14.10 1.06
CA PRO A 88 -19.45 -14.27 0.97
C PRO A 88 -20.19 -13.26 1.85
N PRO A 89 -21.34 -12.70 1.38
CA PRO A 89 -22.09 -11.68 2.12
C PRO A 89 -22.49 -12.11 3.54
N ASP A 90 -22.83 -13.38 3.74
CA ASP A 90 -23.23 -13.95 5.03
C ASP A 90 -22.10 -14.00 6.07
N GLN A 91 -20.84 -13.88 5.64
CA GLN A 91 -19.66 -13.87 6.51
C GLN A 91 -19.21 -12.45 6.90
N VAL A 92 -19.69 -11.41 6.21
CA VAL A 92 -19.22 -10.02 6.36
C VAL A 92 -19.40 -9.52 7.79
N LYS A 93 -20.60 -9.68 8.36
CA LYS A 93 -20.93 -9.17 9.71
C LYS A 93 -19.99 -9.72 10.78
N GLU A 94 -19.77 -11.02 10.77
CA GLU A 94 -18.89 -11.67 11.75
C GLU A 94 -17.43 -11.28 11.52
N ARG A 95 -16.99 -11.19 10.26
CA ARG A 95 -15.63 -10.77 9.95
C ARG A 95 -15.35 -9.34 10.41
N ILE A 96 -16.24 -8.39 10.14
CA ILE A 96 -16.11 -7.00 10.62
C ILE A 96 -16.09 -6.96 12.15
N ARG A 97 -16.97 -7.69 12.82
CA ARG A 97 -17.00 -7.79 14.28
C ARG A 97 -15.65 -8.26 14.85
N LEU A 98 -15.04 -9.27 14.22
CA LEU A 98 -13.74 -9.79 14.64
C LEU A 98 -12.61 -8.80 14.36
N MET A 99 -12.61 -8.15 13.18
CA MET A 99 -11.60 -7.16 12.80
C MET A 99 -11.62 -5.94 13.73
N LEU A 100 -12.79 -5.49 14.15
CA LEU A 100 -12.92 -4.32 15.01
C LEU A 100 -12.78 -4.64 16.50
N LYS A 101 -12.75 -5.92 16.85
CA LYS A 101 -12.61 -6.33 18.25
C LYS A 101 -11.26 -5.88 18.81
N ASN A 102 -11.30 -5.08 19.88
CA ASN A 102 -10.11 -4.57 20.57
C ASN A 102 -9.19 -3.72 19.68
N THR A 103 -9.74 -3.05 18.67
CA THR A 103 -8.97 -2.12 17.81
C THR A 103 -9.49 -0.69 17.97
N SER A 104 -8.63 0.27 17.67
CA SER A 104 -8.98 1.70 17.56
C SER A 104 -9.13 2.13 16.10
N ALA A 105 -9.48 1.21 15.20
CA ALA A 105 -9.62 1.47 13.78
C ALA A 105 -10.57 2.65 13.48
N LYS A 106 -10.21 3.47 12.52
CA LYS A 106 -10.98 4.65 12.06
C LYS A 106 -11.47 4.52 10.62
N ALA A 107 -10.96 3.54 9.87
CA ALA A 107 -11.33 3.30 8.49
C ALA A 107 -11.31 1.81 8.15
N LEU A 108 -12.20 1.42 7.24
CA LEU A 108 -12.19 0.11 6.59
C LEU A 108 -11.95 0.31 5.09
N LYS A 109 -11.07 -0.50 4.52
CA LYS A 109 -10.92 -0.67 3.08
C LYS A 109 -11.62 -1.97 2.65
N ILE A 110 -12.54 -1.87 1.72
CA ILE A 110 -13.34 -2.98 1.22
C ILE A 110 -12.84 -3.35 -0.17
N LYS A 111 -12.36 -4.57 -0.32
CA LYS A 111 -11.97 -5.08 -1.63
C LYS A 111 -13.21 -5.51 -2.40
N LEU A 112 -13.34 -4.98 -3.61
CA LEU A 112 -14.36 -5.28 -4.61
C LEU A 112 -13.67 -5.75 -5.91
N GLY A 113 -14.41 -5.81 -7.02
CA GLY A 113 -13.90 -6.38 -8.26
C GLY A 113 -14.01 -7.90 -8.27
N SER A 114 -15.12 -8.39 -7.74
CA SER A 114 -15.43 -9.82 -7.73
C SER A 114 -15.48 -10.41 -9.14
N PRO A 115 -14.87 -11.58 -9.40
CA PRO A 115 -15.01 -12.27 -10.67
C PRO A 115 -16.47 -12.72 -10.97
N GLN A 116 -17.38 -12.65 -9.98
CA GLN A 116 -18.80 -12.88 -10.15
C GLN A 116 -19.58 -11.63 -10.60
N GLY A 117 -18.88 -10.50 -10.81
CA GLY A 117 -19.45 -9.25 -11.30
C GLY A 117 -19.88 -8.29 -10.20
N ILE A 118 -20.38 -7.12 -10.64
CA ILE A 118 -20.71 -5.99 -9.74
C ILE A 118 -21.90 -6.27 -8.82
N GLU A 119 -22.82 -7.17 -9.20
CA GLU A 119 -23.94 -7.57 -8.34
C GLU A 119 -23.44 -8.29 -7.08
N ALA A 120 -22.39 -9.12 -7.20
CA ALA A 120 -21.76 -9.76 -6.05
C ALA A 120 -21.05 -8.74 -5.17
N ASP A 121 -20.35 -7.76 -5.76
CA ASP A 121 -19.75 -6.64 -5.06
C ASP A 121 -20.80 -5.85 -4.27
N GLN A 122 -21.95 -5.54 -4.89
CA GLN A 122 -23.04 -4.81 -4.26
C GLN A 122 -23.65 -5.58 -3.08
N GLN A 123 -23.88 -6.89 -3.24
CA GLN A 123 -24.42 -7.74 -2.17
C GLN A 123 -23.49 -7.78 -0.96
N MET A 124 -22.19 -7.97 -1.20
CA MET A 124 -21.19 -7.95 -0.15
C MET A 124 -21.12 -6.57 0.53
N PHE A 125 -21.06 -5.50 -0.26
CA PHE A 125 -20.93 -4.12 0.25
C PHE A 125 -22.17 -3.69 1.04
N ALA A 126 -23.37 -4.13 0.67
CA ALA A 126 -24.59 -3.88 1.43
C ALA A 126 -24.47 -4.42 2.88
N GLN A 127 -23.89 -5.61 3.05
CA GLN A 127 -23.62 -6.18 4.38
C GLN A 127 -22.56 -5.39 5.15
N VAL A 128 -21.58 -4.78 4.46
CA VAL A 128 -20.61 -3.88 5.12
C VAL A 128 -21.34 -2.67 5.69
N ILE A 129 -22.17 -1.99 4.90
CA ILE A 129 -22.92 -0.82 5.34
C ILE A 129 -23.84 -1.17 6.52
N GLU A 130 -24.58 -2.27 6.43
CA GLU A 130 -25.42 -2.73 7.54
C GLU A 130 -24.61 -2.98 8.82
N SER A 131 -23.43 -3.59 8.69
CA SER A 131 -22.58 -3.94 9.83
C SER A 131 -21.83 -2.75 10.44
N THR A 132 -21.78 -1.60 9.75
CA THR A 132 -21.04 -0.40 10.17
C THR A 132 -21.93 0.81 10.45
N GLN A 133 -23.25 0.69 10.33
CA GLN A 133 -24.22 1.80 10.48
C GLN A 133 -24.05 2.64 11.75
N GLU A 134 -23.76 1.98 12.87
CA GLU A 134 -23.58 2.64 14.18
C GLU A 134 -22.14 3.12 14.43
N SER A 135 -21.25 2.89 13.48
CA SER A 135 -19.84 3.25 13.59
C SER A 135 -19.55 4.58 12.90
N GLN A 136 -18.48 5.26 13.34
CA GLN A 136 -17.96 6.46 12.65
C GLN A 136 -16.79 6.10 11.72
N LEU A 137 -16.78 4.86 11.20
CA LEU A 137 -15.73 4.38 10.33
C LEU A 137 -15.84 5.02 8.94
N LYS A 138 -14.73 5.49 8.43
CA LYS A 138 -14.61 5.85 7.02
C LYS A 138 -14.54 4.59 6.17
N ILE A 139 -15.29 4.56 5.09
CA ILE A 139 -15.30 3.43 4.17
C ILE A 139 -14.58 3.81 2.89
N ARG A 140 -13.65 2.98 2.49
CA ARG A 140 -12.81 3.11 1.30
C ARG A 140 -12.98 1.85 0.45
N VAL A 141 -12.84 1.98 -0.86
CA VAL A 141 -13.01 0.85 -1.77
C VAL A 141 -11.78 0.68 -2.65
N ASP A 142 -11.35 -0.58 -2.80
CA ASP A 142 -10.33 -0.99 -3.74
C ASP A 142 -10.97 -2.03 -4.68
N ALA A 143 -11.11 -1.67 -5.94
CA ALA A 143 -11.70 -2.53 -6.96
C ALA A 143 -10.67 -3.49 -7.58
N ASN A 144 -9.39 -3.34 -7.25
CA ASN A 144 -8.28 -4.18 -7.73
C ASN A 144 -8.30 -4.44 -9.25
N GLY A 145 -8.71 -3.44 -10.03
CA GLY A 145 -8.81 -3.55 -11.49
C GLY A 145 -9.92 -4.47 -11.99
N GLY A 146 -10.91 -4.80 -11.15
CA GLY A 146 -11.90 -5.82 -11.48
C GLY A 146 -13.11 -5.31 -12.26
N TRP A 147 -13.19 -4.01 -12.59
CA TRP A 147 -14.35 -3.44 -13.27
C TRP A 147 -14.05 -3.09 -14.73
N SER A 148 -15.06 -3.25 -15.59
CA SER A 148 -15.08 -2.58 -16.89
C SER A 148 -15.27 -1.07 -16.72
N THR A 149 -14.98 -0.27 -17.75
CA THR A 149 -15.23 1.17 -17.74
C THR A 149 -16.69 1.51 -17.41
N GLN A 150 -17.65 0.75 -17.95
CA GLN A 150 -19.08 0.95 -17.70
C GLN A 150 -19.46 0.59 -16.25
N ASP A 151 -18.93 -0.54 -15.75
CA ASP A 151 -19.17 -0.96 -14.37
C ASP A 151 -18.56 0.04 -13.39
N ALA A 152 -17.35 0.54 -13.67
CA ALA A 152 -16.68 1.55 -12.85
C ALA A 152 -17.51 2.84 -12.74
N ILE A 153 -18.03 3.36 -13.86
CA ILE A 153 -18.89 4.54 -13.87
C ILE A 153 -20.17 4.32 -13.03
N TYR A 154 -20.78 3.15 -13.18
CA TYR A 154 -21.98 2.79 -12.41
C TYR A 154 -21.66 2.62 -10.92
N MET A 155 -20.65 1.83 -10.59
CA MET A 155 -20.28 1.52 -9.22
C MET A 155 -19.79 2.74 -8.45
N MET A 156 -19.06 3.65 -9.07
CA MET A 156 -18.64 4.90 -8.43
C MET A 156 -19.82 5.74 -7.98
N LYS A 157 -20.87 5.86 -8.78
CA LYS A 157 -22.11 6.57 -8.39
C LYS A 157 -22.82 5.85 -7.26
N TRP A 158 -22.98 4.54 -7.39
CA TRP A 158 -23.64 3.69 -6.40
C TRP A 158 -22.94 3.71 -5.04
N LEU A 159 -21.60 3.75 -5.03
CA LEU A 159 -20.76 3.82 -3.81
C LEU A 159 -20.74 5.23 -3.21
N ALA A 160 -20.75 6.29 -4.03
CA ALA A 160 -20.82 7.66 -3.57
C ALA A 160 -22.08 7.92 -2.75
N ASP A 161 -23.25 7.41 -3.20
CA ASP A 161 -24.51 7.49 -2.49
C ASP A 161 -24.49 6.76 -1.12
N ARG A 162 -23.46 5.95 -0.88
CA ARG A 162 -23.22 5.17 0.37
C ARG A 162 -22.06 5.68 1.21
N GLY A 163 -21.54 6.87 0.90
CA GLY A 163 -20.55 7.57 1.72
C GLY A 163 -19.13 7.03 1.62
N VAL A 164 -18.76 6.36 0.54
CA VAL A 164 -17.37 5.94 0.28
C VAL A 164 -16.48 7.16 0.08
N GLU A 165 -15.26 7.15 0.64
CA GLU A 165 -14.33 8.28 0.53
C GLU A 165 -13.64 8.37 -0.83
N TYR A 166 -13.23 7.23 -1.41
CA TYR A 166 -12.54 7.13 -2.70
C TYR A 166 -12.61 5.72 -3.28
N ILE A 167 -12.25 5.62 -4.55
CA ILE A 167 -12.05 4.34 -5.25
C ILE A 167 -10.57 4.18 -5.60
N GLU A 168 -10.02 3.02 -5.24
CA GLU A 168 -8.68 2.60 -5.62
C GLU A 168 -8.78 1.61 -6.79
N GLN A 169 -7.90 1.76 -7.78
CA GLN A 169 -7.71 0.93 -8.97
C GLN A 169 -9.02 0.40 -9.57
N PRO A 170 -9.85 1.27 -10.15
CA PRO A 170 -11.14 0.84 -10.73
C PRO A 170 -10.98 -0.07 -11.94
N LEU A 171 -9.96 0.16 -12.77
CA LEU A 171 -9.71 -0.52 -14.05
C LEU A 171 -8.47 -1.41 -13.96
N GLU A 172 -8.44 -2.47 -14.77
CA GLU A 172 -7.30 -3.37 -14.89
C GLU A 172 -6.04 -2.64 -15.35
N GLU A 173 -4.85 -3.06 -14.84
CA GLU A 173 -3.55 -2.57 -15.31
C GLU A 173 -3.43 -2.78 -16.83
N GLY A 174 -3.06 -1.73 -17.55
CA GLY A 174 -3.04 -1.69 -19.02
C GLY A 174 -4.30 -1.07 -19.65
N GLN A 175 -5.33 -0.77 -18.86
CA GLN A 175 -6.56 -0.09 -19.31
C GLN A 175 -6.61 1.39 -18.87
N GLU A 176 -5.47 1.98 -18.49
CA GLU A 176 -5.41 3.33 -17.94
C GLU A 176 -5.90 4.41 -18.91
N SER A 177 -5.82 4.15 -20.23
CA SER A 177 -6.37 5.06 -21.25
C SER A 177 -7.87 5.29 -21.08
N GLU A 178 -8.59 4.35 -20.46
CA GLU A 178 -10.04 4.47 -20.19
C GLU A 178 -10.35 5.40 -19.01
N LEU A 179 -9.36 5.76 -18.16
CA LEU A 179 -9.55 6.70 -17.05
C LEU A 179 -10.09 8.06 -17.53
N GLN A 180 -9.77 8.49 -18.75
CA GLN A 180 -10.31 9.71 -19.36
C GLN A 180 -11.85 9.74 -19.44
N TYR A 181 -12.51 8.57 -19.45
CA TYR A 181 -13.98 8.48 -19.47
C TYR A 181 -14.58 8.46 -18.06
N LEU A 182 -13.82 8.03 -17.06
CA LEU A 182 -14.25 8.04 -15.66
C LEU A 182 -14.07 9.41 -15.01
N TYR A 183 -12.92 10.03 -15.26
CA TYR A 183 -12.45 11.20 -14.53
C TYR A 183 -13.36 12.45 -14.61
N PRO A 184 -13.89 12.86 -15.79
CA PRO A 184 -14.62 14.12 -15.92
C PRO A 184 -15.88 14.25 -15.05
N ASN A 185 -16.56 13.16 -14.79
CA ASN A 185 -17.82 13.13 -14.05
C ASN A 185 -17.78 12.21 -12.80
N ARG A 186 -16.59 11.94 -12.30
CA ARG A 186 -16.43 11.07 -11.14
C ARG A 186 -17.06 11.68 -9.89
N PRO A 187 -17.93 10.94 -9.19
CA PRO A 187 -18.48 11.39 -7.92
C PRO A 187 -17.54 11.13 -6.73
N LEU A 188 -16.49 10.32 -6.95
CA LEU A 188 -15.49 9.92 -5.95
C LEU A 188 -14.10 10.13 -6.51
N PRO A 189 -13.11 10.50 -5.67
CA PRO A 189 -11.71 10.51 -6.06
C PRO A 189 -11.23 9.15 -6.55
N ILE A 190 -10.37 9.15 -7.57
CA ILE A 190 -9.75 7.95 -8.17
C ILE A 190 -8.29 7.90 -7.76
N TYR A 191 -7.90 6.78 -7.14
CA TYR A 191 -6.51 6.45 -6.85
C TYR A 191 -6.06 5.26 -7.69
N ILE A 192 -4.87 5.31 -8.27
CA ILE A 192 -4.27 4.17 -8.96
C ILE A 192 -3.27 3.47 -8.04
N ASP A 193 -3.26 2.13 -8.09
CA ASP A 193 -2.34 1.25 -7.35
C ASP A 193 -1.43 0.49 -8.32
N GLU A 194 -1.93 -0.57 -8.95
CA GLU A 194 -1.17 -1.40 -9.87
C GLU A 194 -0.62 -0.59 -11.06
N SER A 195 -1.34 0.43 -11.49
CA SER A 195 -0.97 1.34 -12.59
C SER A 195 0.09 2.40 -12.22
N CYS A 196 0.54 2.45 -10.96
CA CYS A 196 1.63 3.32 -10.49
C CYS A 196 2.70 2.50 -9.79
N ARG A 197 3.70 2.08 -10.55
CA ARG A 197 4.82 1.29 -10.01
C ARG A 197 6.01 2.19 -9.65
N TYR A 198 6.33 3.14 -10.52
CA TYR A 198 7.47 4.03 -10.39
C TYR A 198 7.05 5.50 -10.44
N ALA A 199 7.97 6.38 -10.04
CA ALA A 199 7.74 7.82 -10.06
C ALA A 199 7.35 8.37 -11.44
N ASP A 200 7.88 7.77 -12.52
CA ASP A 200 7.57 8.15 -13.90
C ASP A 200 6.13 7.83 -14.32
N ASP A 201 5.47 6.87 -13.64
CA ASP A 201 4.07 6.53 -13.93
C ASP A 201 3.11 7.62 -13.46
N VAL A 202 3.48 8.35 -12.40
CA VAL A 202 2.64 9.42 -11.82
C VAL A 202 2.25 10.46 -12.88
N GLY A 203 3.23 10.93 -13.66
CA GLY A 203 2.99 11.95 -14.67
C GLY A 203 2.19 11.46 -15.87
N LYS A 204 2.19 10.16 -16.15
CA LYS A 204 1.44 9.60 -17.29
C LYS A 204 -0.07 9.75 -17.14
N TRP A 205 -0.56 9.67 -15.90
CA TRP A 205 -1.99 9.60 -15.60
C TRP A 205 -2.50 10.79 -14.81
N ALA A 206 -1.64 11.76 -14.50
CA ALA A 206 -1.93 12.90 -13.61
C ALA A 206 -3.21 13.67 -13.98
N ASP A 207 -3.55 13.77 -15.27
CA ASP A 207 -4.75 14.48 -15.73
C ASP A 207 -6.07 13.72 -15.53
N HIS A 208 -5.98 12.43 -15.12
CA HIS A 208 -7.13 11.53 -15.05
C HIS A 208 -7.24 10.76 -13.73
N ILE A 209 -6.53 11.20 -12.69
CA ILE A 209 -6.56 10.63 -11.35
C ILE A 209 -6.53 11.72 -10.28
N ASP A 210 -6.88 11.38 -9.05
CA ASP A 210 -6.79 12.27 -7.89
C ASP A 210 -5.62 11.92 -6.97
N GLY A 211 -5.09 10.71 -7.10
CA GLY A 211 -3.97 10.27 -6.29
C GLY A 211 -3.37 8.94 -6.73
N VAL A 212 -2.28 8.60 -6.06
CA VAL A 212 -1.49 7.38 -6.31
C VAL A 212 -1.27 6.61 -5.03
N ASN A 213 -1.39 5.28 -5.09
CA ASN A 213 -1.01 4.38 -4.01
C ASN A 213 0.37 3.78 -4.28
N MET A 214 1.34 4.14 -3.44
CA MET A 214 2.65 3.52 -3.44
C MET A 214 2.70 2.35 -2.46
N LYS A 215 3.44 1.30 -2.81
CA LYS A 215 3.75 0.17 -1.92
C LYS A 215 5.24 -0.13 -2.05
N LEU A 216 5.96 -0.23 -0.94
CA LEU A 216 7.42 -0.42 -0.97
C LEU A 216 7.82 -1.64 -1.79
N MET A 217 7.09 -2.74 -1.64
CA MET A 217 7.33 -3.98 -2.39
C MET A 217 7.03 -3.85 -3.88
N LYS A 218 6.17 -2.92 -4.28
CA LYS A 218 5.80 -2.69 -5.67
C LYS A 218 6.76 -1.73 -6.38
N CYS A 219 7.23 -0.69 -5.68
CA CYS A 219 8.08 0.34 -6.28
C CYS A 219 9.59 0.09 -6.11
N GLY A 220 9.99 -0.85 -5.26
CA GLY A 220 11.42 -1.13 -5.03
C GLY A 220 11.99 -0.48 -3.77
N GLY A 221 11.17 0.01 -2.84
CA GLY A 221 11.60 0.47 -1.54
C GLY A 221 11.37 1.94 -1.25
N ILE A 222 12.10 2.45 -0.27
CA ILE A 222 11.96 3.80 0.29
C ILE A 222 12.40 4.87 -0.71
N THR A 223 13.52 4.65 -1.39
CA THR A 223 14.08 5.63 -2.34
C THR A 223 13.10 5.96 -3.44
N GLU A 224 12.53 4.96 -4.10
CA GLU A 224 11.54 5.19 -5.15
C GLU A 224 10.22 5.74 -4.60
N ALA A 225 9.79 5.30 -3.41
CA ALA A 225 8.59 5.84 -2.77
C ALA A 225 8.72 7.36 -2.52
N LEU A 226 9.91 7.85 -2.13
CA LEU A 226 10.17 9.29 -1.99
C LEU A 226 10.07 10.03 -3.32
N HIS A 227 10.53 9.42 -4.43
CA HIS A 227 10.37 9.98 -5.78
C HIS A 227 8.90 10.03 -6.21
N ILE A 228 8.11 8.99 -5.91
CA ILE A 228 6.66 8.97 -6.16
C ILE A 228 5.97 10.12 -5.39
N ILE A 229 6.28 10.30 -4.10
CA ILE A 229 5.74 11.38 -3.26
C ILE A 229 6.07 12.75 -3.88
N GLN A 230 7.31 12.94 -4.31
CA GLN A 230 7.76 14.19 -4.91
C GLN A 230 7.04 14.47 -6.23
N ASN A 231 6.88 13.45 -7.09
CA ASN A 231 6.16 13.59 -8.35
C ASN A 231 4.66 13.82 -8.13
N ALA A 232 4.02 13.09 -7.22
CA ALA A 232 2.62 13.34 -6.86
C ALA A 232 2.39 14.78 -6.42
N LYS A 233 3.26 15.29 -5.54
CA LYS A 233 3.22 16.70 -5.12
C LYS A 233 3.40 17.68 -6.29
N LYS A 234 4.31 17.40 -7.23
CA LYS A 234 4.54 18.23 -8.43
C LYS A 234 3.29 18.35 -9.31
N TYR A 235 2.52 17.27 -9.41
CA TYR A 235 1.27 17.23 -10.19
C TYR A 235 0.02 17.59 -9.36
N GLY A 236 0.16 17.95 -8.08
CA GLY A 236 -0.97 18.30 -7.21
C GLY A 236 -1.85 17.11 -6.83
N LEU A 237 -1.32 15.88 -6.95
CA LEU A 237 -2.01 14.66 -6.63
C LEU A 237 -1.89 14.31 -5.15
N LYS A 238 -2.90 13.64 -4.62
CA LYS A 238 -2.87 13.02 -3.30
C LYS A 238 -2.01 11.76 -3.28
N THR A 239 -1.52 11.43 -2.09
CA THR A 239 -0.67 10.26 -1.87
C THR A 239 -1.33 9.26 -0.95
N MET A 240 -1.13 8.00 -1.25
CA MET A 240 -1.49 6.88 -0.40
C MET A 240 -0.29 5.94 -0.28
N ILE A 241 -0.08 5.37 0.91
CA ILE A 241 0.86 4.28 1.12
C ILE A 241 0.11 3.04 1.56
N GLY A 242 0.24 1.99 0.77
CA GLY A 242 -0.34 0.68 1.02
C GLY A 242 0.71 -0.39 1.26
N CYS A 243 0.23 -1.63 1.36
CA CYS A 243 1.08 -2.80 1.53
C CYS A 243 0.57 -3.99 0.70
N MET A 244 1.47 -4.94 0.49
CA MET A 244 1.16 -6.30 0.06
C MET A 244 1.00 -7.20 1.30
N SER A 245 1.19 -8.51 1.19
CA SER A 245 1.30 -9.39 2.37
C SER A 245 2.71 -9.26 2.96
N GLU A 246 2.86 -8.41 3.96
CA GLU A 246 4.15 -7.95 4.48
C GLU A 246 4.24 -8.11 6.00
N SER A 247 5.45 -8.41 6.50
CA SER A 247 5.74 -8.49 7.93
C SER A 247 5.90 -7.12 8.58
N SER A 248 5.92 -7.08 9.91
CA SER A 248 6.18 -5.86 10.68
C SER A 248 7.50 -5.16 10.31
N VAL A 249 8.49 -5.82 9.70
CA VAL A 249 9.71 -5.15 9.21
C VAL A 249 9.37 -4.15 8.10
N SER A 250 8.66 -4.62 7.07
CA SER A 250 8.30 -3.77 5.93
C SER A 250 7.24 -2.73 6.31
N ILE A 251 6.25 -3.14 7.11
CA ILE A 251 5.21 -2.21 7.61
C ILE A 251 5.82 -1.10 8.46
N ALA A 252 6.83 -1.38 9.29
CA ALA A 252 7.54 -0.35 10.06
C ALA A 252 8.24 0.67 9.14
N ALA A 253 8.92 0.16 8.09
CA ALA A 253 9.55 1.03 7.09
C ALA A 253 8.55 1.90 6.36
N ALA A 254 7.42 1.33 5.92
CA ALA A 254 6.33 2.07 5.26
C ALA A 254 5.67 3.09 6.22
N ALA A 255 5.43 2.70 7.47
CA ALA A 255 4.88 3.59 8.48
C ALA A 255 5.82 4.78 8.77
N ALA A 256 7.14 4.58 8.73
CA ALA A 256 8.10 5.68 8.90
C ALA A 256 8.00 6.73 7.77
N LEU A 257 7.51 6.38 6.58
CA LEU A 257 7.26 7.32 5.49
C LEU A 257 5.89 8.00 5.59
N SER A 258 4.96 7.46 6.36
CA SER A 258 3.56 7.89 6.34
C SER A 258 3.30 9.30 6.88
N GLY A 259 4.30 9.93 7.49
CA GLY A 259 4.21 11.33 7.89
C GLY A 259 4.08 12.27 6.69
N GLY A 260 2.89 12.84 6.49
CA GLY A 260 2.61 13.72 5.34
C GLY A 260 1.98 13.01 4.14
N ILE A 261 1.60 11.75 4.29
CA ILE A 261 0.79 10.98 3.33
C ILE A 261 -0.70 11.17 3.63
N ASP A 262 -1.52 11.34 2.59
CA ASP A 262 -2.96 11.63 2.75
C ASP A 262 -3.78 10.42 3.20
N HIS A 263 -3.46 9.21 2.71
CA HIS A 263 -4.15 7.97 3.03
C HIS A 263 -3.17 6.84 3.36
N ILE A 264 -3.51 6.06 4.38
CA ILE A 264 -2.67 4.97 4.89
C ILE A 264 -3.46 3.67 4.87
N ASP A 265 -2.81 2.58 4.41
CA ASP A 265 -3.36 1.23 4.34
C ASP A 265 -2.26 0.20 4.68
N LEU A 266 -1.85 0.18 5.95
CA LEU A 266 -0.70 -0.57 6.47
C LEU A 266 -1.15 -1.54 7.57
N ASP A 267 -1.92 -2.57 7.19
CA ASP A 267 -2.54 -3.53 8.10
C ASP A 267 -2.16 -4.99 7.86
N SER A 268 -1.39 -5.31 6.82
CA SER A 268 -1.18 -6.70 6.39
C SER A 268 -0.50 -7.59 7.43
N HIS A 269 0.35 -7.02 8.30
CA HIS A 269 1.03 -7.76 9.36
C HIS A 269 0.07 -8.40 10.36
N TYR A 270 -1.16 -7.87 10.53
CA TYR A 270 -2.20 -8.49 11.36
C TYR A 270 -2.72 -9.81 10.79
N ASN A 271 -2.51 -10.07 9.51
CA ASN A 271 -2.90 -11.30 8.83
C ASN A 271 -1.79 -12.37 8.83
N LEU A 272 -0.61 -12.08 9.39
CA LEU A 272 0.50 -13.02 9.50
C LEU A 272 0.48 -13.75 10.85
N ALA A 273 0.45 -15.07 10.79
CA ALA A 273 0.51 -15.93 11.98
C ALA A 273 1.46 -17.11 11.76
N PRO A 274 2.70 -17.04 12.28
CA PRO A 274 3.28 -15.95 13.05
C PRO A 274 3.84 -14.83 12.17
N ASP A 275 3.78 -13.58 12.63
CA ASP A 275 4.61 -12.52 12.09
C ASP A 275 6.06 -12.74 12.58
N PRO A 276 7.06 -12.77 11.68
CA PRO A 276 8.46 -12.97 12.06
C PRO A 276 9.09 -11.79 12.81
N ALA A 277 8.40 -10.66 12.88
CA ALA A 277 8.92 -9.42 13.46
C ALA A 277 7.95 -8.80 14.48
N THR A 278 8.41 -7.71 15.10
CA THR A 278 7.67 -6.83 16.01
C THR A 278 8.04 -5.37 15.71
N GLY A 279 7.54 -4.42 16.52
CA GLY A 279 7.92 -3.00 16.41
C GLY A 279 6.92 -2.17 15.62
N VAL A 280 5.70 -2.67 15.44
CA VAL A 280 4.58 -1.92 14.84
C VAL A 280 3.37 -1.99 15.77
N HIS A 281 2.73 -0.86 16.01
CA HIS A 281 1.61 -0.71 16.91
C HIS A 281 0.46 0.07 16.27
N LEU A 282 -0.77 -0.29 16.60
CA LEU A 282 -1.96 0.49 16.25
C LEU A 282 -2.36 1.34 17.46
N VAL A 283 -2.17 2.65 17.36
CA VAL A 283 -2.52 3.60 18.43
C VAL A 283 -3.49 4.63 17.86
N ASP A 284 -4.69 4.70 18.41
CA ASP A 284 -5.77 5.59 17.94
C ASP A 284 -6.04 5.49 16.42
N GLY A 285 -5.92 4.28 15.88
CA GLY A 285 -6.08 3.98 14.47
C GLY A 285 -4.85 4.27 13.60
N VAL A 286 -3.78 4.81 14.16
CA VAL A 286 -2.53 5.10 13.43
C VAL A 286 -1.55 3.94 13.57
N THR A 287 -1.03 3.46 12.45
CA THR A 287 0.07 2.47 12.43
C THR A 287 1.39 3.20 12.73
N LEU A 288 1.97 2.92 13.89
CA LEU A 288 3.19 3.53 14.37
C LEU A 288 4.33 2.50 14.44
N PRO A 289 5.53 2.80 13.88
CA PRO A 289 6.72 2.01 14.16
C PRO A 289 7.27 2.35 15.55
N ASP A 290 8.08 1.48 16.12
CA ASP A 290 8.90 1.84 17.28
C ASP A 290 9.83 3.01 16.94
N PHE A 291 9.84 4.05 17.79
CA PHE A 291 10.67 5.24 17.56
C PHE A 291 12.09 5.06 18.11
N ILE A 292 12.76 4.03 17.64
CA ILE A 292 14.17 3.71 17.90
C ILE A 292 15.00 4.02 16.64
N PRO A 293 16.35 4.09 16.73
CA PRO A 293 17.21 4.20 15.56
C PRO A 293 16.91 3.10 14.53
N GLY A 294 16.72 3.50 13.27
CA GLY A 294 16.27 2.61 12.20
C GLY A 294 14.79 2.79 11.86
N HIS A 295 14.22 1.82 11.14
CA HIS A 295 12.80 1.83 10.76
C HIS A 295 11.84 1.41 11.88
N GLY A 296 12.35 0.85 12.98
CA GLY A 296 11.56 0.46 14.15
C GLY A 296 11.10 -1.01 14.15
N GLY A 297 11.08 -1.69 13.01
CA GLY A 297 10.78 -3.12 12.96
C GLY A 297 11.93 -3.97 13.46
N ILE A 298 11.63 -4.99 14.26
CA ILE A 298 12.64 -5.85 14.90
C ILE A 298 12.31 -7.31 14.57
N LEU A 299 13.25 -8.00 13.92
CA LEU A 299 13.15 -9.44 13.67
C LEU A 299 13.19 -10.21 15.01
N LYS A 300 12.30 -11.18 15.17
CA LYS A 300 12.29 -12.02 16.38
C LYS A 300 13.51 -12.95 16.41
N PRO A 301 14.08 -13.24 17.59
CA PRO A 301 15.34 -13.99 17.71
C PRO A 301 15.36 -15.34 16.97
N GLN A 302 14.25 -16.07 16.93
CA GLN A 302 14.15 -17.36 16.25
C GLN A 302 14.27 -17.29 14.72
N TYR A 303 14.24 -16.09 14.14
CA TYR A 303 14.38 -15.86 12.69
C TYR A 303 15.71 -15.16 12.35
N HIS A 304 16.60 -14.95 13.32
CA HIS A 304 17.95 -14.50 13.03
C HIS A 304 18.73 -15.66 12.38
N ALA A 305 19.38 -15.37 11.24
CA ALA A 305 20.25 -16.34 10.56
C ALA A 305 21.58 -16.53 11.30
#